data_b2d403f921c7755413695c1de29d8aa3
#
_entry.id   b2d403f921c7755413695c1de29d8aa3
#
_cell.length_a   1.000
_cell.length_b   1.000
_cell.length_c   1.000
_cell.angle_alpha   90.00
_cell.angle_beta   90.00
_cell.angle_gamma   90.00
#
_symmetry.space_group_name_H-M   'P 1'
#
loop_
_entity.id
_entity.type
_entity.pdbx_description
1 polymer ?
#
loop_
_entity_poly.entity_id
_entity_poly.type
_entity_poly.pdbx_seq_one_letter_code
_entity_poly.pdbx_strand_id
1 'polypeptide(L)'
;MSAQFGITALGFLQSIMVTRALGASGFGIWAIVLATNGLVLSFLAFRTPDALTRFWKDSRISAAPELRGALLASALATEAATRLLAFLIIVGLAPVIAASFLDQPAITAVFVIQGISTLATITRETWFVLLRDERRFRRIATVEFGTHALQVALLTVVWTQGGLTLTSLAIIVAGASVCRAGIQVCGILSHIRRYDLAGTVSIRSAWRMRGRLAGFWNLMFVGYLSGSLTTLVKQGDVIVLGYFVDAREVGLYRLAKQLVGLIQMALGNFSSVLYQDFNEQIQRGESVLLRTSIISIARIWTPIALAGIGIGAVFADPVVPLVFGREFQPSVPILHILLGGATLGICVFWLHPLLIATDRARAFLNWVFGLILVTLPAMVFGAAYAGAHGMAIVIAVHWTAAQCAQARLVLPALKRN
;
A
#
# COMPACT_ATOMS: atom_id res chain seq x y z
N MET A 1 -16.91 3.66 3.36
CA MET A 1 -16.53 2.34 3.96
C MET A 1 -16.94 1.16 3.07
N SER A 2 -18.18 1.03 2.62
CA SER A 2 -18.66 -0.11 1.80
C SER A 2 -17.85 -0.38 0.52
N ALA A 3 -17.48 0.65 -0.24
CA ALA A 3 -16.70 0.46 -1.47
C ALA A 3 -15.29 -0.10 -1.23
N GLN A 4 -14.62 0.31 -0.15
CA GLN A 4 -13.29 -0.21 0.18
C GLN A 4 -13.34 -1.70 0.57
N PHE A 5 -14.35 -2.11 1.33
CA PHE A 5 -14.58 -3.54 1.62
C PHE A 5 -14.85 -4.34 0.34
N GLY A 6 -15.65 -3.78 -0.58
CA GLY A 6 -15.90 -4.42 -1.88
C GLY A 6 -14.64 -4.60 -2.71
N ILE A 7 -13.79 -3.57 -2.80
CA ILE A 7 -12.50 -3.66 -3.50
C ILE A 7 -11.59 -4.71 -2.86
N THR A 8 -11.54 -4.76 -1.53
CA THR A 8 -10.74 -5.76 -0.80
C THR A 8 -11.24 -7.18 -1.08
N ALA A 9 -12.56 -7.39 -1.07
CA ALA A 9 -13.17 -8.67 -1.37
C ALA A 9 -12.88 -9.11 -2.82
N LEU A 10 -12.98 -8.20 -3.79
CA LEU A 10 -12.60 -8.46 -5.19
C LEU A 10 -11.11 -8.80 -5.32
N GLY A 11 -10.23 -8.10 -4.62
CA GLY A 11 -8.80 -8.40 -4.59
C GLY A 11 -8.50 -9.78 -3.98
N PHE A 12 -9.24 -10.17 -2.96
CA PHE A 12 -9.14 -11.51 -2.37
C PHE A 12 -9.63 -12.60 -3.32
N LEU A 13 -10.77 -12.39 -3.99
CA LEU A 13 -11.28 -13.28 -5.01
C LEU A 13 -10.29 -13.44 -6.17
N GLN A 14 -9.73 -12.35 -6.65
CA GLN A 14 -8.65 -12.38 -7.64
C GLN A 14 -7.47 -13.24 -7.17
N SER A 15 -7.06 -13.10 -5.91
CA SER A 15 -5.96 -13.89 -5.37
C SER A 15 -6.25 -15.39 -5.38
N ILE A 16 -7.49 -15.80 -5.02
CA ILE A 16 -7.92 -17.21 -5.09
C ILE A 16 -7.84 -17.73 -6.53
N MET A 17 -8.31 -16.95 -7.49
CA MET A 17 -8.28 -17.34 -8.91
C MET A 17 -6.85 -17.49 -9.41
N VAL A 18 -5.99 -16.54 -9.08
CA VAL A 18 -4.58 -16.53 -9.50
C VAL A 18 -3.82 -17.71 -8.86
N THR A 19 -4.01 -17.97 -7.57
CA THR A 19 -3.36 -19.10 -6.88
C THR A 19 -3.80 -20.44 -7.43
N ARG A 20 -5.10 -20.62 -7.69
CA ARG A 20 -5.63 -21.87 -8.26
C ARG A 20 -5.25 -22.11 -9.73
N ALA A 21 -5.08 -21.03 -10.51
CA ALA A 21 -4.73 -21.14 -11.92
C ALA A 21 -3.23 -21.29 -12.16
N LEU A 22 -2.41 -20.54 -11.42
CA LEU A 22 -0.97 -20.47 -11.65
C LEU A 22 -0.14 -21.32 -10.68
N GLY A 23 -0.78 -21.86 -9.62
CA GLY A 23 -0.08 -22.58 -8.57
C GLY A 23 0.84 -21.69 -7.74
N ALA A 24 1.60 -22.34 -6.84
CA ALA A 24 2.48 -21.61 -5.91
C ALA A 24 3.64 -20.91 -6.62
N SER A 25 4.21 -21.53 -7.65
CA SER A 25 5.33 -20.96 -8.42
C SER A 25 4.87 -19.74 -9.24
N GLY A 26 3.80 -19.86 -10.02
CA GLY A 26 3.28 -18.74 -10.80
C GLY A 26 2.80 -17.57 -9.93
N PHE A 27 2.20 -17.87 -8.78
CA PHE A 27 1.82 -16.84 -7.80
C PHE A 27 3.04 -16.15 -7.18
N GLY A 28 4.14 -16.89 -6.94
CA GLY A 28 5.40 -16.34 -6.46
C GLY A 28 6.07 -15.41 -7.47
N ILE A 29 6.11 -15.79 -8.75
CA ILE A 29 6.59 -14.92 -9.82
C ILE A 29 5.77 -13.63 -9.88
N TRP A 30 4.43 -13.76 -9.84
CA TRP A 30 3.54 -12.61 -9.81
C TRP A 30 3.80 -11.70 -8.59
N ALA A 31 4.05 -12.30 -7.43
CA ALA A 31 4.40 -11.55 -6.22
C ALA A 31 5.70 -10.75 -6.36
N ILE A 32 6.74 -11.33 -6.99
CA ILE A 32 8.01 -10.64 -7.28
C ILE A 32 7.78 -9.47 -8.25
N VAL A 33 6.99 -9.67 -9.30
CA VAL A 33 6.63 -8.61 -10.25
C VAL A 33 5.94 -7.45 -9.54
N LEU A 34 4.94 -7.74 -8.70
CA LEU A 34 4.21 -6.71 -7.94
C LEU A 34 5.10 -6.03 -6.89
N ALA A 35 5.95 -6.78 -6.20
CA ALA A 35 6.86 -6.23 -5.19
C ALA A 35 7.90 -5.30 -5.82
N THR A 36 8.47 -5.68 -6.96
CA THR A 36 9.40 -4.84 -7.73
C THR A 36 8.74 -3.53 -8.16
N ASN A 37 7.54 -3.60 -8.77
CA ASN A 37 6.78 -2.41 -9.15
C ASN A 37 6.47 -1.52 -7.94
N GLY A 38 5.99 -2.13 -6.85
CA GLY A 38 5.68 -1.42 -5.61
C GLY A 38 6.89 -0.75 -4.98
N LEU A 39 8.05 -1.41 -4.99
CA LEU A 39 9.29 -0.87 -4.46
C LEU A 39 9.79 0.31 -5.30
N VAL A 40 9.89 0.16 -6.62
CA VAL A 40 10.33 1.24 -7.53
C VAL A 40 9.39 2.46 -7.39
N LEU A 41 8.07 2.21 -7.37
CA LEU A 41 7.10 3.28 -7.18
C LEU A 41 7.28 4.01 -5.85
N SER A 42 7.54 3.29 -4.76
CA SER A 42 7.69 3.90 -3.43
C SER A 42 8.89 4.81 -3.32
N PHE A 43 9.98 4.49 -4.03
CA PHE A 43 11.17 5.34 -4.13
C PHE A 43 10.99 6.57 -5.02
N LEU A 44 9.94 6.61 -5.84
CA LEU A 44 9.66 7.72 -6.74
C LEU A 44 8.35 8.44 -6.40
N ALA A 45 7.59 7.94 -5.42
CA ALA A 45 6.30 8.52 -5.04
C ALA A 45 6.50 9.76 -4.15
N PHE A 46 6.55 10.91 -4.77
CA PHE A 46 6.37 12.17 -4.05
C PHE A 46 4.95 12.23 -3.46
N ARG A 47 4.82 12.82 -2.27
CA ARG A 47 3.51 12.97 -1.61
C ARG A 47 2.69 14.11 -2.23
N THR A 48 2.50 14.01 -3.53
CA THR A 48 1.71 14.96 -4.34
C THR A 48 0.30 15.19 -3.76
N PRO A 49 -0.45 14.16 -3.31
CA PRO A 49 -1.79 14.36 -2.78
C PRO A 49 -1.84 15.28 -1.55
N ASP A 50 -0.89 15.13 -0.63
CA ASP A 50 -0.87 15.92 0.61
C ASP A 50 -0.55 17.39 0.30
N ALA A 51 0.48 17.61 -0.54
CA ALA A 51 0.87 18.93 -0.97
C ALA A 51 -0.23 19.59 -1.80
N LEU A 52 -0.78 18.87 -2.79
CA LEU A 52 -1.84 19.40 -3.64
C LEU A 52 -3.10 19.73 -2.81
N THR A 53 -3.52 18.88 -1.89
CA THR A 53 -4.69 19.13 -1.03
C THR A 53 -4.52 20.38 -0.20
N ARG A 54 -3.32 20.61 0.37
CA ARG A 54 -3.02 21.78 1.20
C ARG A 54 -3.05 23.07 0.38
N PHE A 55 -2.30 23.07 -0.73
CA PHE A 55 -2.15 24.27 -1.55
C PHE A 55 -3.38 24.57 -2.41
N TRP A 56 -4.17 23.57 -2.78
CA TRP A 56 -5.43 23.76 -3.52
C TRP A 56 -6.46 24.58 -2.75
N LYS A 57 -6.44 24.46 -1.40
CA LYS A 57 -7.32 25.21 -0.49
C LYS A 57 -6.75 26.55 -0.03
N ASP A 58 -5.52 26.88 -0.39
CA ASP A 58 -4.94 28.18 -0.05
C ASP A 58 -5.70 29.30 -0.77
N SER A 59 -6.17 30.29 0.00
CA SER A 59 -6.95 31.42 -0.53
C SER A 59 -6.21 32.23 -1.60
N ARG A 60 -4.89 32.33 -1.50
CA ARG A 60 -4.03 33.04 -2.46
C ARG A 60 -4.01 32.31 -3.82
N ILE A 61 -4.03 30.99 -3.80
CA ILE A 61 -3.98 30.14 -5.00
C ILE A 61 -5.37 30.01 -5.59
N SER A 62 -6.39 29.87 -4.77
CA SER A 62 -7.79 29.74 -5.25
C SER A 62 -8.31 31.01 -5.89
N ALA A 63 -7.83 32.19 -5.48
CA ALA A 63 -8.18 33.49 -6.03
C ALA A 63 -7.47 33.83 -7.36
N ALA A 64 -6.39 33.10 -7.74
CA ALA A 64 -5.60 33.36 -8.93
C ALA A 64 -5.64 32.18 -9.91
N PRO A 65 -6.44 32.22 -10.98
CA PRO A 65 -6.58 31.12 -11.94
C PRO A 65 -5.23 30.66 -12.55
N GLU A 66 -4.34 31.60 -12.83
CA GLU A 66 -3.01 31.28 -13.34
C GLU A 66 -2.17 30.45 -12.34
N LEU A 67 -2.23 30.80 -11.06
CA LEU A 67 -1.47 30.09 -10.01
C LEU A 67 -2.10 28.72 -9.74
N ARG A 68 -3.43 28.64 -9.82
CA ARG A 68 -4.18 27.38 -9.70
C ARG A 68 -3.89 26.43 -10.87
N GLY A 69 -3.83 26.95 -12.09
CA GLY A 69 -3.43 26.18 -13.27
C GLY A 69 -1.96 25.74 -13.21
N ALA A 70 -1.07 26.60 -12.76
CA ALA A 70 0.35 26.27 -12.56
C ALA A 70 0.54 25.19 -11.50
N LEU A 71 -0.20 25.23 -10.38
CA LEU A 71 -0.18 24.20 -9.35
C LEU A 71 -0.62 22.83 -9.90
N LEU A 72 -1.74 22.81 -10.65
CA LEU A 72 -2.25 21.59 -11.28
C LEU A 72 -1.26 21.03 -12.31
N ALA A 73 -0.69 21.90 -13.15
CA ALA A 73 0.32 21.51 -14.12
C ALA A 73 1.60 20.96 -13.43
N SER A 74 2.02 21.57 -12.31
CA SER A 74 3.15 21.09 -11.52
C SER A 74 2.91 19.71 -10.93
N ALA A 75 1.72 19.46 -10.37
CA ALA A 75 1.33 18.16 -9.84
C ALA A 75 1.34 17.09 -10.93
N LEU A 76 0.65 17.34 -12.06
CA LEU A 76 0.58 16.41 -13.19
C LEU A 76 1.95 16.14 -13.82
N ALA A 77 2.80 17.18 -13.98
CA ALA A 77 4.14 17.02 -14.52
C ALA A 77 5.02 16.16 -13.59
N THR A 78 4.91 16.33 -12.29
CA THR A 78 5.65 15.52 -11.33
C THR A 78 5.17 14.07 -11.34
N GLU A 79 3.86 13.83 -11.35
CA GLU A 79 3.32 12.48 -11.46
C GLU A 79 3.77 11.82 -12.77
N ALA A 80 3.70 12.52 -13.89
CA ALA A 80 4.13 12.00 -15.19
C ALA A 80 5.63 11.67 -15.19
N ALA A 81 6.48 12.58 -14.73
CA ALA A 81 7.92 12.37 -14.68
C ALA A 81 8.31 11.18 -13.78
N THR A 82 7.71 11.07 -12.59
CA THR A 82 7.99 10.00 -11.64
C THR A 82 7.50 8.65 -12.13
N ARG A 83 6.30 8.58 -12.76
CA ARG A 83 5.77 7.33 -13.31
C ARG A 83 6.52 6.87 -14.56
N LEU A 84 6.93 7.81 -15.42
CA LEU A 84 7.77 7.52 -16.57
C LEU A 84 9.14 6.99 -16.12
N LEU A 85 9.78 7.65 -15.15
CA LEU A 85 11.04 7.17 -14.57
C LEU A 85 10.89 5.79 -13.93
N ALA A 86 9.79 5.56 -13.19
CA ALA A 86 9.50 4.25 -12.61
C ALA A 86 9.36 3.18 -13.69
N PHE A 87 8.64 3.47 -14.77
CA PHE A 87 8.49 2.56 -15.90
C PHE A 87 9.86 2.22 -16.53
N LEU A 88 10.69 3.22 -16.79
CA LEU A 88 12.03 3.01 -17.37
C LEU A 88 12.92 2.16 -16.46
N ILE A 89 12.88 2.40 -15.14
CA ILE A 89 13.62 1.57 -14.18
C ILE A 89 13.10 0.13 -14.17
N ILE A 90 11.77 -0.06 -14.16
CA ILE A 90 11.16 -1.41 -14.22
C ILE A 90 11.57 -2.15 -15.49
N VAL A 91 11.49 -1.50 -16.64
CA VAL A 91 11.89 -2.08 -17.92
C VAL A 91 13.40 -2.42 -17.94
N GLY A 92 14.24 -1.54 -17.37
CA GLY A 92 15.69 -1.79 -17.27
C GLY A 92 16.04 -2.91 -16.29
N LEU A 93 15.31 -3.05 -15.18
CA LEU A 93 15.53 -4.12 -14.20
C LEU A 93 14.90 -5.47 -14.64
N ALA A 94 13.87 -5.45 -15.48
CA ALA A 94 13.11 -6.63 -15.88
C ALA A 94 13.99 -7.78 -16.40
N PRO A 95 14.92 -7.58 -17.36
CA PRO A 95 15.76 -8.69 -17.85
C PRO A 95 16.71 -9.21 -16.77
N VAL A 96 17.22 -8.35 -15.89
CA VAL A 96 18.12 -8.74 -14.81
C VAL A 96 17.38 -9.62 -13.80
N ILE A 97 16.17 -9.20 -13.38
CA ILE A 97 15.36 -9.96 -12.42
C ILE A 97 14.89 -11.28 -13.05
N ALA A 98 14.43 -11.26 -14.29
CA ALA A 98 13.95 -12.45 -15.00
C ALA A 98 15.07 -13.51 -15.19
N ALA A 99 16.29 -13.07 -15.49
CA ALA A 99 17.42 -13.97 -15.69
C ALA A 99 18.06 -14.41 -14.36
N SER A 100 18.31 -13.47 -13.42
CA SER A 100 19.12 -13.76 -12.24
C SER A 100 18.32 -14.30 -11.05
N PHE A 101 17.01 -13.99 -10.95
CA PHE A 101 16.18 -14.41 -9.81
C PHE A 101 15.26 -15.57 -10.19
N LEU A 102 14.79 -15.59 -11.43
CA LEU A 102 13.73 -16.51 -11.84
C LEU A 102 14.21 -17.56 -12.85
N ASP A 103 15.41 -17.39 -13.39
CA ASP A 103 15.98 -18.22 -14.47
C ASP A 103 15.00 -18.45 -15.65
N GLN A 104 14.16 -17.46 -15.91
CA GLN A 104 13.11 -17.50 -16.94
C GLN A 104 13.04 -16.18 -17.72
N PRO A 105 13.87 -16.00 -18.76
CA PRO A 105 13.91 -14.75 -19.54
C PRO A 105 12.56 -14.34 -20.14
N ALA A 106 11.67 -15.30 -20.42
CA ALA A 106 10.32 -15.05 -20.95
C ALA A 106 9.45 -14.18 -20.03
N ILE A 107 9.73 -14.16 -18.72
CA ILE A 107 9.00 -13.35 -17.73
C ILE A 107 9.29 -11.86 -17.88
N THR A 108 10.36 -11.46 -18.57
CA THR A 108 10.66 -10.05 -18.87
C THR A 108 9.44 -9.33 -19.47
N ALA A 109 8.69 -9.99 -20.35
CA ALA A 109 7.48 -9.43 -20.96
C ALA A 109 6.41 -9.12 -19.88
N VAL A 110 6.26 -9.95 -18.87
CA VAL A 110 5.29 -9.74 -17.75
C VAL A 110 5.64 -8.48 -16.95
N PHE A 111 6.94 -8.25 -16.67
CA PHE A 111 7.39 -7.02 -16.00
C PHE A 111 7.12 -5.78 -16.84
N VAL A 112 7.38 -5.84 -18.16
CA VAL A 112 7.13 -4.70 -19.07
C VAL A 112 5.64 -4.40 -19.14
N ILE A 113 4.78 -5.41 -19.32
CA ILE A 113 3.33 -5.24 -19.37
C ILE A 113 2.82 -4.66 -18.02
N GLN A 114 3.32 -5.16 -16.90
CA GLN A 114 2.96 -4.63 -15.58
C GLN A 114 3.51 -3.21 -15.37
N GLY A 115 4.63 -2.86 -15.97
CA GLY A 115 5.15 -1.49 -16.01
C GLY A 115 4.18 -0.51 -16.69
N ILE A 116 3.41 -0.96 -17.70
CA ILE A 116 2.34 -0.16 -18.31
C ILE A 116 1.25 0.19 -17.28
N SER A 117 0.92 -0.72 -16.36
CA SER A 117 0.01 -0.41 -15.24
C SER A 117 0.54 0.74 -14.38
N THR A 118 1.86 0.85 -14.22
CA THR A 118 2.51 1.95 -13.50
C THR A 118 2.33 3.28 -14.24
N LEU A 119 2.55 3.31 -15.55
CA LEU A 119 2.27 4.49 -16.39
C LEU A 119 0.79 4.89 -16.30
N ALA A 120 -0.12 3.95 -16.29
CA ALA A 120 -1.55 4.20 -16.17
C ALA A 120 -1.96 4.89 -14.84
N THR A 121 -1.04 5.04 -13.88
CA THR A 121 -1.30 5.78 -12.62
C THR A 121 -0.87 7.25 -12.65
N ILE A 122 -0.45 7.80 -13.81
CA ILE A 122 0.07 9.17 -13.96
C ILE A 122 -0.90 10.24 -13.44
N THR A 123 -2.20 10.04 -13.58
CA THR A 123 -3.21 11.04 -13.22
C THR A 123 -3.94 10.72 -11.91
N ARG A 124 -3.61 9.60 -11.28
CA ARG A 124 -4.39 9.02 -10.19
C ARG A 124 -4.49 9.94 -8.98
N GLU A 125 -3.37 10.44 -8.50
CA GLU A 125 -3.32 11.21 -7.27
C GLU A 125 -3.99 12.59 -7.44
N THR A 126 -3.68 13.27 -8.56
CA THR A 126 -4.30 14.54 -8.89
C THR A 126 -5.83 14.41 -9.05
N TRP A 127 -6.29 13.39 -9.79
CA TRP A 127 -7.73 13.13 -9.95
C TRP A 127 -8.42 12.88 -8.60
N PHE A 128 -7.76 12.13 -7.71
CA PHE A 128 -8.28 11.82 -6.38
C PHE A 128 -8.45 13.08 -5.54
N VAL A 129 -7.45 13.98 -5.54
CA VAL A 129 -7.50 15.25 -4.80
C VAL A 129 -8.63 16.15 -5.32
N LEU A 130 -8.76 16.30 -6.65
CA LEU A 130 -9.80 17.14 -7.26
C LEU A 130 -11.22 16.66 -6.90
N LEU A 131 -11.49 15.36 -6.97
CA LEU A 131 -12.79 14.81 -6.62
C LEU A 131 -13.08 14.86 -5.12
N ARG A 132 -12.05 14.72 -4.26
CA ARG A 132 -12.20 14.90 -2.80
C ARG A 132 -12.54 16.33 -2.44
N ASP A 133 -11.94 17.29 -3.09
CA ASP A 133 -12.25 18.71 -2.90
C ASP A 133 -13.70 19.02 -3.32
N GLU A 134 -14.16 18.47 -4.45
CA GLU A 134 -15.55 18.54 -4.88
C GLU A 134 -16.54 17.68 -4.04
N ARG A 135 -16.06 16.95 -3.01
CA ARG A 135 -16.84 16.00 -2.19
C ARG A 135 -17.51 14.89 -3.01
N ARG A 136 -16.99 14.56 -4.18
CA ARG A 136 -17.53 13.52 -5.09
C ARG A 136 -17.02 12.12 -4.75
N PHE A 137 -17.09 11.74 -3.48
CA PHE A 137 -16.61 10.44 -2.99
C PHE A 137 -17.27 9.25 -3.67
N ARG A 138 -18.57 9.37 -4.04
CA ARG A 138 -19.28 8.32 -4.78
C ARG A 138 -18.62 8.03 -6.12
N ARG A 139 -18.22 9.07 -6.86
CA ARG A 139 -17.56 8.91 -8.18
C ARG A 139 -16.21 8.21 -8.04
N ILE A 140 -15.43 8.55 -7.02
CA ILE A 140 -14.18 7.84 -6.69
C ILE A 140 -14.48 6.36 -6.44
N ALA A 141 -15.42 6.07 -5.55
CA ALA A 141 -15.81 4.71 -5.19
C ALA A 141 -16.31 3.91 -6.40
N THR A 142 -17.15 4.50 -7.26
CA THR A 142 -17.69 3.83 -8.45
C THR A 142 -16.61 3.51 -9.48
N VAL A 143 -15.67 4.43 -9.73
CA VAL A 143 -14.58 4.20 -10.70
C VAL A 143 -13.62 3.14 -10.17
N GLU A 144 -13.18 3.23 -8.91
CA GLU A 144 -12.26 2.26 -8.31
C GLU A 144 -12.92 0.86 -8.24
N PHE A 145 -14.14 0.76 -7.70
CA PHE A 145 -14.85 -0.51 -7.61
C PHE A 145 -15.18 -1.08 -9.00
N GLY A 146 -15.71 -0.27 -9.91
CA GLY A 146 -16.11 -0.72 -11.25
C GLY A 146 -14.94 -1.24 -12.08
N THR A 147 -13.78 -0.58 -12.02
CA THR A 147 -12.58 -1.05 -12.74
C THR A 147 -12.00 -2.32 -12.11
N HIS A 148 -12.04 -2.48 -10.78
CA HIS A 148 -11.67 -3.73 -10.14
C HIS A 148 -12.65 -4.87 -10.43
N ALA A 149 -13.96 -4.58 -10.45
CA ALA A 149 -14.98 -5.56 -10.81
C ALA A 149 -14.83 -6.02 -12.27
N LEU A 150 -14.58 -5.09 -13.19
CA LEU A 150 -14.27 -5.42 -14.59
C LEU A 150 -13.02 -6.30 -14.69
N GLN A 151 -11.96 -5.97 -13.97
CA GLN A 151 -10.73 -6.77 -13.92
C GLN A 151 -11.00 -8.20 -13.46
N VAL A 152 -11.74 -8.37 -12.35
CA VAL A 152 -12.08 -9.70 -11.81
C VAL A 152 -13.02 -10.45 -12.77
N ALA A 153 -13.97 -9.78 -13.40
CA ALA A 153 -14.86 -10.41 -14.40
C ALA A 153 -14.06 -10.95 -15.60
N LEU A 154 -13.14 -10.15 -16.14
CA LEU A 154 -12.27 -10.59 -17.24
C LEU A 154 -11.37 -11.77 -16.82
N LEU A 155 -10.82 -11.73 -15.61
CA LEU A 155 -10.04 -12.83 -15.07
C LEU A 155 -10.89 -14.09 -14.92
N THR A 156 -12.15 -13.98 -14.47
CA THR A 156 -13.09 -15.11 -14.36
C THR A 156 -13.34 -15.73 -15.74
N VAL A 157 -13.59 -14.92 -16.76
CA VAL A 157 -13.83 -15.42 -18.13
C VAL A 157 -12.60 -16.19 -18.64
N VAL A 158 -11.40 -15.63 -18.51
CA VAL A 158 -10.16 -16.27 -18.98
C VAL A 158 -9.86 -17.53 -18.16
N TRP A 159 -10.11 -17.50 -16.85
CA TRP A 159 -9.89 -18.66 -15.97
C TRP A 159 -10.83 -19.82 -16.30
N THR A 160 -12.13 -19.56 -16.53
CA THR A 160 -13.11 -20.60 -16.88
C THR A 160 -12.84 -21.24 -18.23
N GLN A 161 -12.15 -20.53 -19.13
CA GLN A 161 -11.68 -21.05 -20.41
C GLN A 161 -10.33 -21.82 -20.31
N GLY A 162 -9.77 -21.94 -19.10
CA GLY A 162 -8.48 -22.59 -18.86
C GLY A 162 -7.26 -21.84 -19.37
N GLY A 163 -7.42 -20.59 -19.81
CA GLY A 163 -6.38 -19.76 -20.44
C GLY A 163 -5.61 -18.81 -19.50
N LEU A 164 -5.79 -18.91 -18.16
CA LEU A 164 -5.15 -17.99 -17.25
C LEU A 164 -3.65 -18.31 -17.07
N THR A 165 -2.82 -17.49 -17.70
CA THR A 165 -1.36 -17.51 -17.61
C THR A 165 -0.84 -16.24 -16.96
N LEU A 166 0.45 -16.18 -16.58
CA LEU A 166 1.09 -14.96 -16.07
C LEU A 166 0.95 -13.78 -17.04
N THR A 167 1.09 -14.05 -18.34
CA THR A 167 0.98 -13.02 -19.37
C THR A 167 -0.46 -12.52 -19.52
N SER A 168 -1.45 -13.42 -19.58
CA SER A 168 -2.86 -13.02 -19.64
C SER A 168 -3.31 -12.24 -18.39
N LEU A 169 -2.83 -12.64 -17.20
CA LEU A 169 -3.04 -11.92 -15.96
C LEU A 169 -2.47 -10.49 -16.04
N ALA A 170 -1.22 -10.35 -16.48
CA ALA A 170 -0.57 -9.04 -16.62
C ALA A 170 -1.29 -8.15 -17.64
N ILE A 171 -1.73 -8.69 -18.77
CA ILE A 171 -2.50 -7.96 -19.79
C ILE A 171 -3.83 -7.46 -19.24
N ILE A 172 -4.58 -8.31 -18.51
CA ILE A 172 -5.88 -7.92 -17.94
C ILE A 172 -5.70 -6.82 -16.89
N VAL A 173 -4.69 -6.97 -16.00
CA VAL A 173 -4.39 -5.97 -14.97
C VAL A 173 -3.95 -4.64 -15.60
N ALA A 174 -3.09 -4.68 -16.61
CA ALA A 174 -2.64 -3.49 -17.34
C ALA A 174 -3.80 -2.84 -18.10
N GLY A 175 -4.62 -3.61 -18.80
CA GLY A 175 -5.81 -3.12 -19.52
C GLY A 175 -6.82 -2.44 -18.60
N ALA A 176 -7.14 -3.03 -17.45
CA ALA A 176 -8.00 -2.42 -16.45
C ALA A 176 -7.40 -1.11 -15.88
N SER A 177 -6.07 -1.07 -15.70
CA SER A 177 -5.38 0.14 -15.25
C SER A 177 -5.41 1.25 -16.30
N VAL A 178 -5.23 0.92 -17.58
CA VAL A 178 -5.35 1.87 -18.70
C VAL A 178 -6.78 2.39 -18.83
N CYS A 179 -7.79 1.52 -18.72
CA CYS A 179 -9.20 1.92 -18.72
C CYS A 179 -9.48 2.92 -17.59
N ARG A 180 -9.01 2.63 -16.38
CA ARG A 180 -9.11 3.53 -15.23
C ARG A 180 -8.44 4.88 -15.50
N ALA A 181 -7.23 4.87 -16.05
CA ALA A 181 -6.50 6.07 -16.41
C ALA A 181 -7.27 6.93 -17.41
N GLY A 182 -7.89 6.33 -18.43
CA GLY A 182 -8.75 7.04 -19.38
C GLY A 182 -9.90 7.77 -18.70
N ILE A 183 -10.61 7.12 -17.76
CA ILE A 183 -11.68 7.74 -16.98
C ILE A 183 -11.14 8.90 -16.12
N GLN A 184 -9.96 8.74 -15.52
CA GLN A 184 -9.32 9.77 -14.68
C GLN A 184 -8.90 10.98 -15.52
N VAL A 185 -8.29 10.76 -16.69
CA VAL A 185 -7.93 11.83 -17.63
C VAL A 185 -9.16 12.60 -18.07
N CYS A 186 -10.22 11.92 -18.50
CA CYS A 186 -11.50 12.56 -18.86
C CYS A 186 -12.06 13.38 -17.69
N GLY A 187 -11.92 12.87 -16.46
CA GLY A 187 -12.32 13.58 -15.24
C GLY A 187 -11.54 14.86 -15.02
N ILE A 188 -10.21 14.82 -15.16
CA ILE A 188 -9.33 16.00 -15.02
C ILE A 188 -9.63 17.03 -16.13
N LEU A 189 -9.75 16.58 -17.38
CA LEU A 189 -10.08 17.48 -18.49
C LEU A 189 -11.44 18.17 -18.30
N SER A 190 -12.44 17.43 -17.80
CA SER A 190 -13.74 18.01 -17.48
C SER A 190 -13.65 19.05 -16.35
N HIS A 191 -12.78 18.80 -15.35
CA HIS A 191 -12.51 19.76 -14.27
C HIS A 191 -11.83 21.04 -14.80
N ILE A 192 -10.78 20.88 -15.62
CA ILE A 192 -10.07 22.01 -16.25
C ILE A 192 -11.02 22.89 -17.06
N ARG A 193 -11.91 22.28 -17.86
CA ARG A 193 -12.92 23.01 -18.63
C ARG A 193 -13.95 23.72 -17.74
N ARG A 194 -14.42 23.05 -16.69
CA ARG A 194 -15.45 23.57 -15.78
C ARG A 194 -14.99 24.81 -15.01
N TYR A 195 -13.71 24.88 -14.66
CA TYR A 195 -13.12 25.99 -13.89
C TYR A 195 -12.34 26.95 -14.77
N ASP A 196 -12.47 26.85 -16.08
CA ASP A 196 -11.83 27.71 -17.09
C ASP A 196 -10.29 27.81 -16.90
N LEU A 197 -9.68 26.69 -16.60
CA LEU A 197 -8.23 26.60 -16.38
C LEU A 197 -7.46 26.21 -17.65
N ALA A 198 -8.13 26.01 -18.81
CA ALA A 198 -7.53 25.45 -20.02
C ALA A 198 -6.33 26.25 -20.53
N GLY A 199 -6.36 27.58 -20.45
CA GLY A 199 -5.24 28.44 -20.83
C GLY A 199 -4.12 28.55 -19.81
N THR A 200 -4.35 28.10 -18.57
CA THR A 200 -3.40 28.28 -17.45
C THR A 200 -2.64 27.00 -17.11
N VAL A 201 -3.17 25.81 -17.45
CA VAL A 201 -2.54 24.53 -17.21
C VAL A 201 -1.52 24.22 -18.30
N SER A 202 -0.25 24.58 -18.05
CA SER A 202 0.85 24.28 -18.96
C SER A 202 2.17 24.09 -18.20
N ILE A 203 3.09 23.32 -18.79
CA ILE A 203 4.43 23.11 -18.21
C ILE A 203 5.17 24.47 -18.12
N ARG A 204 4.93 25.37 -19.08
CA ARG A 204 5.51 26.72 -19.07
C ARG A 204 5.00 27.53 -17.89
N SER A 205 3.71 27.47 -17.54
CA SER A 205 3.14 28.15 -16.39
C SER A 205 3.69 27.57 -15.07
N ALA A 206 3.79 26.24 -14.96
CA ALA A 206 4.39 25.57 -13.82
C ALA A 206 5.83 26.03 -13.57
N TRP A 207 6.64 26.12 -14.62
CA TRP A 207 8.02 26.58 -14.52
C TRP A 207 8.13 28.06 -14.15
N ARG A 208 7.32 28.93 -14.77
CA ARG A 208 7.30 30.37 -14.49
C ARG A 208 6.90 30.66 -13.04
N MET A 209 5.94 29.91 -12.51
CA MET A 209 5.40 30.12 -11.16
C MET A 209 6.11 29.31 -10.07
N ARG A 210 7.20 28.57 -10.39
CA ARG A 210 7.88 27.67 -9.45
C ARG A 210 8.29 28.35 -8.15
N GLY A 211 8.74 29.61 -8.20
CA GLY A 211 9.14 30.37 -7.01
C GLY A 211 7.97 30.67 -6.08
N ARG A 212 6.77 30.96 -6.64
CA ARG A 212 5.54 31.14 -5.85
C ARG A 212 5.00 29.84 -5.27
N LEU A 213 5.38 28.69 -5.85
CA LEU A 213 5.02 27.34 -5.42
C LEU A 213 6.14 26.67 -4.60
N ALA A 214 7.14 27.41 -4.11
CA ALA A 214 8.27 26.85 -3.37
C ALA A 214 7.84 26.02 -2.15
N GLY A 215 6.81 26.46 -1.43
CA GLY A 215 6.23 25.70 -0.32
C GLY A 215 5.61 24.36 -0.72
N PHE A 216 5.01 24.28 -1.89
CA PHE A 216 4.47 23.04 -2.47
C PHE A 216 5.60 22.02 -2.72
N TRP A 217 6.69 22.43 -3.35
CA TRP A 217 7.83 21.58 -3.62
C TRP A 217 8.52 21.08 -2.34
N ASN A 218 8.70 21.96 -1.36
CA ASN A 218 9.28 21.60 -0.08
C ASN A 218 8.42 20.55 0.65
N LEU A 219 7.10 20.75 0.69
CA LEU A 219 6.19 19.78 1.34
C LEU A 219 6.21 18.43 0.64
N MET A 220 6.27 18.40 -0.69
CA MET A 220 6.40 17.16 -1.46
C MET A 220 7.68 16.41 -1.12
N PHE A 221 8.82 17.11 -1.04
CA PHE A 221 10.13 16.52 -0.77
C PHE A 221 10.22 15.93 0.65
N VAL A 222 9.78 16.70 1.66
CA VAL A 222 9.76 16.24 3.07
C VAL A 222 8.85 15.01 3.22
N GLY A 223 7.69 15.02 2.58
CA GLY A 223 6.76 13.88 2.59
C GLY A 223 7.32 12.64 1.91
N TYR A 224 8.10 12.81 0.84
CA TYR A 224 8.79 11.75 0.13
C TYR A 224 9.74 10.96 1.04
N LEU A 225 10.61 11.66 1.77
CA LEU A 225 11.62 11.03 2.62
C LEU A 225 11.03 10.12 3.70
N SER A 226 9.89 10.55 4.28
CA SER A 226 9.21 9.78 5.34
C SER A 226 8.45 8.54 4.83
N GLY A 227 7.96 8.57 3.60
CA GLY A 227 7.14 7.50 3.01
C GLY A 227 7.96 6.34 2.44
N SER A 228 9.09 6.64 1.80
CA SER A 228 9.89 5.65 1.07
C SER A 228 10.51 4.57 1.97
N LEU A 229 10.98 4.96 3.16
CA LEU A 229 11.65 4.04 4.11
C LEU A 229 10.74 2.93 4.63
N THR A 230 9.49 3.24 4.95
CA THR A 230 8.55 2.23 5.47
C THR A 230 8.15 1.20 4.42
N THR A 231 8.14 1.59 3.16
CA THR A 231 7.78 0.69 2.06
C THR A 231 8.92 -0.26 1.71
N LEU A 232 10.17 0.12 2.00
CA LEU A 232 11.34 -0.74 1.81
C LEU A 232 11.18 -2.08 2.56
N VAL A 233 10.75 -2.03 3.82
CA VAL A 233 10.49 -3.26 4.60
C VAL A 233 9.23 -3.98 4.11
N LYS A 234 8.20 -3.23 3.71
CA LYS A 234 6.91 -3.83 3.29
C LYS A 234 6.95 -4.57 1.95
N GLN A 235 7.84 -4.21 1.05
CA GLN A 235 7.95 -4.81 -0.28
C GLN A 235 9.31 -5.49 -0.52
N GLY A 236 10.35 -5.04 0.18
CA GLY A 236 11.71 -5.55 0.04
C GLY A 236 11.87 -7.00 0.48
N ASP A 237 11.07 -7.46 1.44
CA ASP A 237 11.09 -8.83 1.92
C ASP A 237 10.82 -9.87 0.81
N VAL A 238 9.84 -9.60 -0.07
CA VAL A 238 9.51 -10.48 -1.19
C VAL A 238 10.64 -10.51 -2.22
N ILE A 239 11.29 -9.37 -2.47
CA ILE A 239 12.39 -9.27 -3.43
C ILE A 239 13.64 -9.94 -2.87
N VAL A 240 13.99 -9.65 -1.61
CA VAL A 240 15.12 -10.31 -0.93
C VAL A 240 14.90 -11.81 -0.90
N LEU A 241 13.70 -12.27 -0.53
CA LEU A 241 13.39 -13.69 -0.51
C LEU A 241 13.54 -14.32 -1.90
N GLY A 242 13.00 -13.68 -2.94
CA GLY A 242 13.08 -14.19 -4.32
C GLY A 242 14.49 -14.27 -4.90
N TYR A 243 15.47 -13.62 -4.28
CA TYR A 243 16.87 -13.78 -4.64
C TYR A 243 17.51 -15.08 -4.09
N PHE A 244 17.05 -15.54 -2.92
CA PHE A 244 17.65 -16.67 -2.21
C PHE A 244 16.90 -17.99 -2.39
N VAL A 245 15.60 -17.94 -2.73
CA VAL A 245 14.76 -19.14 -2.83
C VAL A 245 13.98 -19.16 -4.15
N ASP A 246 13.40 -20.30 -4.47
CA ASP A 246 12.59 -20.47 -5.67
C ASP A 246 11.26 -19.70 -5.63
N ALA A 247 10.65 -19.50 -6.79
CA ALA A 247 9.41 -18.78 -6.92
C ALA A 247 8.24 -19.43 -6.16
N ARG A 248 8.26 -20.76 -5.96
CA ARG A 248 7.25 -21.50 -5.22
C ARG A 248 7.27 -21.09 -3.76
N GLU A 249 8.44 -21.04 -3.14
CA GLU A 249 8.61 -20.65 -1.75
C GLU A 249 8.23 -19.18 -1.51
N VAL A 250 8.57 -18.29 -2.47
CA VAL A 250 8.09 -16.90 -2.46
C VAL A 250 6.56 -16.84 -2.50
N GLY A 251 5.91 -17.68 -3.30
CA GLY A 251 4.45 -17.76 -3.37
C GLY A 251 3.81 -18.18 -2.06
N LEU A 252 4.38 -19.18 -1.38
CA LEU A 252 3.91 -19.63 -0.07
C LEU A 252 4.02 -18.52 0.99
N TYR A 253 5.18 -17.84 1.05
CA TYR A 253 5.38 -16.69 1.93
C TYR A 253 4.42 -15.55 1.62
N ARG A 254 4.25 -15.23 0.33
CA ARG A 254 3.38 -14.13 -0.10
C ARG A 254 1.92 -14.37 0.28
N LEU A 255 1.41 -15.61 0.13
CA LEU A 255 0.05 -15.95 0.54
C LEU A 255 -0.12 -15.77 2.05
N ALA A 256 0.79 -16.32 2.86
CA ALA A 256 0.74 -16.20 4.31
C ALA A 256 0.74 -14.72 4.75
N LYS A 257 1.63 -13.91 4.18
CA LYS A 257 1.70 -12.47 4.46
C LYS A 257 0.43 -11.72 4.03
N GLN A 258 -0.15 -12.09 2.90
CA GLN A 258 -1.39 -11.49 2.40
C GLN A 258 -2.56 -11.74 3.34
N LEU A 259 -2.70 -12.96 3.88
CA LEU A 259 -3.77 -13.31 4.82
C LEU A 259 -3.66 -12.48 6.11
N VAL A 260 -2.45 -12.34 6.67
CA VAL A 260 -2.24 -11.44 7.83
C VAL A 260 -2.53 -9.99 7.48
N GLY A 261 -2.13 -9.56 6.28
CA GLY A 261 -2.36 -8.20 5.78
C GLY A 261 -3.84 -7.82 5.67
N LEU A 262 -4.74 -8.76 5.37
CA LEU A 262 -6.19 -8.52 5.34
C LEU A 262 -6.72 -8.15 6.74
N ILE A 263 -6.25 -8.80 7.79
CA ILE A 263 -6.63 -8.49 9.17
C ILE A 263 -6.14 -7.08 9.53
N GLN A 264 -4.89 -6.78 9.23
CA GLN A 264 -4.29 -5.47 9.51
C GLN A 264 -5.00 -4.34 8.75
N MET A 265 -5.41 -4.58 7.49
CA MET A 265 -6.13 -3.60 6.68
C MET A 265 -7.52 -3.30 7.25
N ALA A 266 -8.23 -4.31 7.74
CA ALA A 266 -9.52 -4.13 8.39
C ALA A 266 -9.40 -3.21 9.62
N LEU A 267 -8.35 -3.40 10.44
CA LEU A 267 -8.08 -2.58 11.63
C LEU A 267 -7.67 -1.15 11.30
N GLY A 268 -6.98 -0.93 10.18
CA GLY A 268 -6.59 0.41 9.73
C GLY A 268 -7.77 1.37 9.56
N ASN A 269 -8.94 0.86 9.16
CA ASN A 269 -10.16 1.66 9.02
C ASN A 269 -10.69 2.15 10.39
N PHE A 270 -10.57 1.34 11.44
CA PHE A 270 -10.97 1.73 12.81
C PHE A 270 -9.99 2.72 13.42
N SER A 271 -8.70 2.61 13.07
CA SER A 271 -7.66 3.52 13.59
C SER A 271 -7.93 4.99 13.27
N SER A 272 -8.54 5.29 12.11
CA SER A 272 -8.85 6.67 11.72
C SER A 272 -9.95 7.29 12.56
N VAL A 273 -10.92 6.50 13.01
CA VAL A 273 -12.00 6.96 13.92
C VAL A 273 -11.42 7.20 15.31
N LEU A 274 -10.66 6.23 15.83
CA LEU A 274 -10.02 6.36 17.15
C LEU A 274 -9.08 7.57 17.23
N TYR A 275 -8.38 7.88 16.14
CA TYR A 275 -7.53 9.07 16.10
C TYR A 275 -8.34 10.37 16.35
N GLN A 276 -9.50 10.49 15.73
CA GLN A 276 -10.34 11.68 15.90
C GLN A 276 -10.83 11.80 17.35
N ASP A 277 -11.33 10.69 17.92
CA ASP A 277 -11.83 10.65 19.29
C ASP A 277 -10.71 10.95 20.32
N PHE A 278 -9.54 10.33 20.16
CA PHE A 278 -8.40 10.58 21.06
C PHE A 278 -7.88 12.01 20.95
N ASN A 279 -7.79 12.54 19.72
CA ASN A 279 -7.35 13.92 19.52
C ASN A 279 -8.31 14.93 20.16
N GLU A 280 -9.62 14.71 20.06
CA GLU A 280 -10.64 15.56 20.70
C GLU A 280 -10.55 15.51 22.22
N GLN A 281 -10.43 14.33 22.82
CA GLN A 281 -10.28 14.15 24.27
C GLN A 281 -8.98 14.80 24.80
N ILE A 282 -7.88 14.69 24.05
CA ILE A 282 -6.60 15.34 24.41
C ILE A 282 -6.72 16.87 24.33
N GLN A 283 -7.34 17.42 23.28
CA GLN A 283 -7.53 18.86 23.14
C GLN A 283 -8.43 19.45 24.21
N ARG A 284 -9.40 18.68 24.72
CA ARG A 284 -10.25 19.08 25.82
C ARG A 284 -9.64 18.89 27.22
N GLY A 285 -8.45 18.27 27.30
CA GLY A 285 -7.80 17.96 28.58
C GLY A 285 -8.48 16.85 29.40
N GLU A 286 -9.31 16.01 28.73
CA GLU A 286 -10.11 14.96 29.37
C GLU A 286 -9.28 13.66 29.56
N SER A 287 -8.20 13.76 30.36
CA SER A 287 -7.25 12.64 30.54
C SER A 287 -7.88 11.38 31.16
N VAL A 288 -8.85 11.55 32.07
CA VAL A 288 -9.58 10.43 32.69
C VAL A 288 -10.45 9.70 31.67
N LEU A 289 -11.16 10.47 30.83
CA LEU A 289 -11.99 9.91 29.76
C LEU A 289 -11.13 9.15 28.72
N LEU A 290 -10.02 9.74 28.31
CA LEU A 290 -9.06 9.09 27.40
C LEU A 290 -8.57 7.75 27.96
N ARG A 291 -8.16 7.72 29.23
CA ARG A 291 -7.70 6.48 29.87
C ARG A 291 -8.82 5.43 29.95
N THR A 292 -10.04 5.86 30.30
CA THR A 292 -11.20 4.95 30.37
C THR A 292 -11.53 4.39 28.99
N SER A 293 -11.53 5.22 27.95
CA SER A 293 -11.74 4.82 26.57
C SER A 293 -10.71 3.77 26.13
N ILE A 294 -9.42 3.99 26.40
CA ILE A 294 -8.34 3.06 26.06
C ILE A 294 -8.53 1.72 26.77
N ILE A 295 -8.79 1.73 28.08
CA ILE A 295 -8.99 0.51 28.87
C ILE A 295 -10.22 -0.25 28.37
N SER A 296 -11.30 0.44 28.06
CA SER A 296 -12.53 -0.15 27.53
C SER A 296 -12.28 -0.83 26.18
N ILE A 297 -11.61 -0.13 25.25
CA ILE A 297 -11.23 -0.68 23.94
C ILE A 297 -10.33 -1.92 24.13
N ALA A 298 -9.29 -1.81 24.97
CA ALA A 298 -8.38 -2.92 25.20
C ALA A 298 -9.09 -4.14 25.82
N ARG A 299 -9.97 -3.92 26.81
CA ARG A 299 -10.71 -4.99 27.49
C ARG A 299 -11.66 -5.76 26.55
N ILE A 300 -12.31 -5.05 25.62
CA ILE A 300 -13.26 -5.66 24.68
C ILE A 300 -12.52 -6.25 23.49
N TRP A 301 -11.61 -5.48 22.91
CA TRP A 301 -10.97 -5.85 21.65
C TRP A 301 -9.91 -6.96 21.80
N THR A 302 -9.07 -6.91 22.85
CA THR A 302 -7.97 -7.86 22.99
C THR A 302 -8.44 -9.34 23.02
N PRO A 303 -9.46 -9.72 23.81
CA PRO A 303 -9.96 -11.09 23.79
C PRO A 303 -10.60 -11.48 22.45
N ILE A 304 -11.31 -10.56 21.78
CA ILE A 304 -11.89 -10.79 20.45
C ILE A 304 -10.77 -11.04 19.44
N ALA A 305 -9.73 -10.22 19.48
CA ALA A 305 -8.56 -10.36 18.60
C ALA A 305 -7.82 -11.68 18.83
N LEU A 306 -7.56 -12.04 20.08
CA LEU A 306 -6.91 -13.30 20.43
C LEU A 306 -7.75 -14.52 20.02
N ALA A 307 -9.07 -14.49 20.25
CA ALA A 307 -9.97 -15.54 19.81
C ALA A 307 -9.97 -15.66 18.27
N GLY A 308 -10.07 -14.53 17.56
CA GLY A 308 -10.03 -14.51 16.09
C GLY A 308 -8.71 -15.04 15.52
N ILE A 309 -7.57 -14.67 16.13
CA ILE A 309 -6.26 -15.19 15.73
C ILE A 309 -6.16 -16.69 16.01
N GLY A 310 -6.62 -17.14 17.19
CA GLY A 310 -6.62 -18.56 17.55
C GLY A 310 -7.50 -19.39 16.62
N ILE A 311 -8.71 -18.94 16.33
CA ILE A 311 -9.60 -19.56 15.35
C ILE A 311 -8.92 -19.58 13.96
N GLY A 312 -8.37 -18.47 13.51
CA GLY A 312 -7.68 -18.39 12.24
C GLY A 312 -6.48 -19.32 12.13
N ALA A 313 -5.72 -19.48 13.23
CA ALA A 313 -4.60 -20.41 13.28
C ALA A 313 -5.05 -21.89 13.22
N VAL A 314 -6.07 -22.25 13.98
CA VAL A 314 -6.61 -23.64 13.99
C VAL A 314 -7.24 -24.00 12.64
N PHE A 315 -7.99 -23.08 12.04
CA PHE A 315 -8.64 -23.31 10.76
C PHE A 315 -7.75 -23.10 9.54
N ALA A 316 -6.51 -22.62 9.71
CA ALA A 316 -5.58 -22.43 8.61
C ALA A 316 -5.29 -23.74 7.85
N ASP A 317 -5.08 -24.84 8.56
CA ASP A 317 -4.75 -26.14 7.98
C ASP A 317 -5.82 -26.67 7.01
N PRO A 318 -7.12 -26.69 7.32
CA PRO A 318 -8.14 -27.10 6.38
C PRO A 318 -8.51 -26.00 5.35
N VAL A 319 -8.50 -24.72 5.73
CA VAL A 319 -9.00 -23.63 4.89
C VAL A 319 -8.02 -23.24 3.78
N VAL A 320 -6.73 -23.18 4.09
CA VAL A 320 -5.73 -22.78 3.08
C VAL A 320 -5.73 -23.73 1.87
N PRO A 321 -5.60 -25.06 2.01
CA PRO A 321 -5.62 -25.95 0.86
C PRO A 321 -7.00 -26.04 0.19
N LEU A 322 -8.08 -25.85 0.93
CA LEU A 322 -9.44 -25.83 0.37
C LEU A 322 -9.67 -24.60 -0.51
N VAL A 323 -9.21 -23.43 -0.09
CA VAL A 323 -9.46 -22.14 -0.78
C VAL A 323 -8.44 -21.90 -1.89
N PHE A 324 -7.16 -22.08 -1.60
CA PHE A 324 -6.05 -21.70 -2.50
C PHE A 324 -5.46 -22.88 -3.29
N GLY A 325 -5.71 -24.11 -2.86
CA GLY A 325 -5.18 -25.33 -3.44
C GLY A 325 -4.20 -26.04 -2.52
N ARG A 326 -4.06 -27.36 -2.70
CA ARG A 326 -3.21 -28.23 -1.86
C ARG A 326 -1.72 -27.84 -1.90
N GLU A 327 -1.28 -27.23 -2.99
CA GLU A 327 0.11 -26.76 -3.13
C GLU A 327 0.50 -25.69 -2.11
N PHE A 328 -0.50 -24.98 -1.55
CA PHE A 328 -0.30 -23.95 -0.55
C PHE A 328 -0.33 -24.46 0.90
N GLN A 329 -0.53 -25.75 1.14
CA GLN A 329 -0.45 -26.34 2.48
C GLN A 329 0.84 -25.93 3.23
N PRO A 330 2.05 -25.91 2.59
CA PRO A 330 3.27 -25.51 3.28
C PRO A 330 3.32 -24.03 3.68
N SER A 331 2.37 -23.18 3.25
CA SER A 331 2.28 -21.78 3.72
C SER A 331 1.70 -21.66 5.13
N VAL A 332 1.07 -22.71 5.67
CA VAL A 332 0.40 -22.67 6.98
C VAL A 332 1.39 -22.43 8.14
N PRO A 333 2.55 -23.14 8.24
CA PRO A 333 3.55 -22.83 9.25
C PRO A 333 4.08 -21.38 9.15
N ILE A 334 4.27 -20.89 7.93
CA ILE A 334 4.71 -19.51 7.67
C ILE A 334 3.62 -18.51 8.16
N LEU A 335 2.36 -18.83 7.91
CA LEU A 335 1.22 -18.05 8.37
C LEU A 335 1.17 -17.99 9.90
N HIS A 336 1.40 -19.11 10.60
CA HIS A 336 1.44 -19.14 12.05
C HIS A 336 2.54 -18.25 12.64
N ILE A 337 3.74 -18.25 12.05
CA ILE A 337 4.84 -17.37 12.47
C ILE A 337 4.44 -15.88 12.29
N LEU A 338 3.89 -15.53 11.13
CA LEU A 338 3.48 -14.16 10.83
C LEU A 338 2.28 -13.72 11.68
N LEU A 339 1.32 -14.60 11.96
CA LEU A 339 0.21 -14.32 12.88
C LEU A 339 0.73 -14.07 14.30
N GLY A 340 1.68 -14.88 14.78
CA GLY A 340 2.33 -14.67 16.05
C GLY A 340 2.97 -13.29 16.17
N GLY A 341 3.74 -12.87 15.15
CA GLY A 341 4.35 -11.54 15.09
C GLY A 341 3.33 -10.39 14.99
N ALA A 342 2.22 -10.62 14.29
CA ALA A 342 1.16 -9.63 14.14
C ALA A 342 0.25 -9.51 15.38
N THR A 343 0.20 -10.54 16.22
CA THR A 343 -0.73 -10.64 17.36
C THR A 343 -0.69 -9.40 18.25
N LEU A 344 0.52 -8.98 18.65
CA LEU A 344 0.65 -7.79 19.48
C LEU A 344 0.05 -6.55 18.79
N GLY A 345 0.38 -6.33 17.51
CA GLY A 345 -0.14 -5.20 16.74
C GLY A 345 -1.66 -5.22 16.55
N ILE A 346 -2.22 -6.42 16.38
CA ILE A 346 -3.67 -6.61 16.25
C ILE A 346 -4.36 -6.34 17.60
N CYS A 347 -3.81 -6.82 18.71
CA CYS A 347 -4.38 -6.61 20.05
C CYS A 347 -4.32 -5.16 20.50
N VAL A 348 -3.26 -4.44 20.15
CA VAL A 348 -3.02 -3.05 20.59
C VAL A 348 -3.07 -2.04 19.43
N PHE A 349 -3.90 -2.29 18.42
CA PHE A 349 -4.01 -1.44 17.22
C PHE A 349 -4.30 0.03 17.51
N TRP A 350 -4.92 0.33 18.66
CA TRP A 350 -5.21 1.66 19.16
C TRP A 350 -3.96 2.48 19.58
N LEU A 351 -2.79 1.81 19.73
CA LEU A 351 -1.54 2.52 20.04
C LEU A 351 -1.11 3.47 18.94
N HIS A 352 -1.31 3.09 17.67
CA HIS A 352 -0.90 3.92 16.53
C HIS A 352 -1.67 5.25 16.43
N PRO A 353 -3.02 5.28 16.47
CA PRO A 353 -3.76 6.53 16.52
C PRO A 353 -3.43 7.37 17.77
N LEU A 354 -3.21 6.75 18.92
CA LEU A 354 -2.81 7.44 20.14
C LEU A 354 -1.42 8.07 20.03
N LEU A 355 -0.47 7.39 19.37
CA LEU A 355 0.86 7.92 19.09
C LEU A 355 0.81 9.22 18.27
N ILE A 356 -0.06 9.25 17.26
CA ILE A 356 -0.25 10.44 16.42
C ILE A 356 -0.93 11.55 17.21
N ALA A 357 -1.97 11.24 17.98
CA ALA A 357 -2.71 12.20 18.77
C ALA A 357 -1.86 12.85 19.89
N THR A 358 -0.85 12.13 20.40
CA THR A 358 0.09 12.64 21.40
C THR A 358 1.33 13.36 20.82
N ASP A 359 1.35 13.64 19.52
CA ASP A 359 2.47 14.30 18.78
C ASP A 359 3.85 13.59 18.92
N ARG A 360 3.84 12.29 19.16
CA ARG A 360 5.07 11.48 19.31
C ARG A 360 5.50 10.77 18.01
N ALA A 361 4.86 11.09 16.91
CA ALA A 361 5.11 10.48 15.61
C ALA A 361 6.59 10.62 15.16
N ARG A 362 7.24 11.77 15.46
CA ARG A 362 8.66 11.99 15.11
C ARG A 362 9.59 11.05 15.88
N ALA A 363 9.36 10.88 17.18
CA ALA A 363 10.16 9.98 18.01
C ALA A 363 10.01 8.51 17.53
N PHE A 364 8.81 8.13 17.13
CA PHE A 364 8.55 6.82 16.55
C PHE A 364 9.24 6.63 15.20
N LEU A 365 9.25 7.64 14.32
CA LEU A 365 9.97 7.59 13.04
C LEU A 365 11.46 7.33 13.23
N ASN A 366 12.11 7.95 14.21
CA ASN A 366 13.52 7.70 14.53
C ASN A 366 13.75 6.24 14.98
N TRP A 367 12.83 5.71 15.79
CA TRP A 367 12.85 4.31 16.22
C TRP A 367 12.69 3.34 15.04
N VAL A 368 11.72 3.62 14.16
CA VAL A 368 11.47 2.81 12.96
C VAL A 368 12.67 2.84 12.04
N PHE A 369 13.32 4.00 11.88
CA PHE A 369 14.54 4.11 11.09
C PHE A 369 15.65 3.21 11.62
N GLY A 370 15.93 3.26 12.92
CA GLY A 370 16.91 2.37 13.55
C GLY A 370 16.53 0.88 13.40
N LEU A 371 15.25 0.56 13.54
CA LEU A 371 14.75 -0.80 13.36
C LEU A 371 14.92 -1.30 11.92
N ILE A 372 14.71 -0.44 10.92
CA ILE A 372 14.92 -0.78 9.50
C ILE A 372 16.38 -1.13 9.23
N LEU A 373 17.33 -0.37 9.80
CA LEU A 373 18.77 -0.64 9.64
C LEU A 373 19.17 -2.04 10.14
N VAL A 374 18.50 -2.53 11.17
CA VAL A 374 18.72 -3.91 11.69
C VAL A 374 17.92 -4.93 10.87
N THR A 375 16.70 -4.59 10.46
CA THR A 375 15.80 -5.51 9.77
C THR A 375 16.31 -5.86 8.37
N LEU A 376 16.88 -4.91 7.62
CA LEU A 376 17.35 -5.17 6.26
C LEU A 376 18.46 -6.23 6.20
N PRO A 377 19.55 -6.16 7.00
CA PRO A 377 20.51 -7.26 7.08
C PRO A 377 19.89 -8.56 7.56
N ALA A 378 19.02 -8.50 8.60
CA ALA A 378 18.34 -9.67 9.12
C ALA A 378 17.47 -10.38 8.06
N MET A 379 16.82 -9.64 7.14
CA MET A 379 16.09 -10.23 6.03
C MET A 379 17.00 -11.04 5.10
N VAL A 380 18.20 -10.52 4.79
CA VAL A 380 19.18 -11.21 3.96
C VAL A 380 19.63 -12.51 4.64
N PHE A 381 20.00 -12.46 5.93
CA PHE A 381 20.37 -13.64 6.69
C PHE A 381 19.22 -14.64 6.83
N GLY A 382 18.01 -14.16 7.19
CA GLY A 382 16.84 -15.01 7.35
C GLY A 382 16.47 -15.73 6.05
N ALA A 383 16.50 -15.04 4.92
CA ALA A 383 16.24 -15.64 3.62
C ALA A 383 17.32 -16.66 3.22
N ALA A 384 18.60 -16.32 3.41
CA ALA A 384 19.71 -17.17 3.02
C ALA A 384 19.79 -18.48 3.83
N TYR A 385 19.50 -18.44 5.15
CA TYR A 385 19.66 -19.62 6.02
C TYR A 385 18.40 -20.46 6.19
N ALA A 386 17.21 -19.86 6.16
CA ALA A 386 15.95 -20.55 6.44
C ALA A 386 14.80 -20.17 5.50
N GLY A 387 15.11 -19.62 4.33
CA GLY A 387 14.14 -19.32 3.27
C GLY A 387 12.94 -18.51 3.76
N ALA A 388 11.75 -18.92 3.34
CA ALA A 388 10.49 -18.25 3.71
C ALA A 388 10.20 -18.27 5.22
N HIS A 389 10.59 -19.31 5.94
CA HIS A 389 10.45 -19.39 7.39
C HIS A 389 11.34 -18.37 8.10
N GLY A 390 12.62 -18.27 7.67
CA GLY A 390 13.54 -17.27 8.20
C GLY A 390 13.07 -15.84 7.95
N MET A 391 12.60 -15.57 6.73
CA MET A 391 12.00 -14.27 6.40
C MET A 391 10.77 -13.98 7.26
N ALA A 392 9.88 -14.96 7.46
CA ALA A 392 8.69 -14.80 8.30
C ALA A 392 9.05 -14.47 9.76
N ILE A 393 10.08 -15.13 10.32
CA ILE A 393 10.57 -14.84 11.68
C ILE A 393 11.10 -13.40 11.76
N VAL A 394 11.93 -12.97 10.81
CA VAL A 394 12.47 -11.60 10.80
C VAL A 394 11.35 -10.55 10.73
N ILE A 395 10.36 -10.76 9.89
CA ILE A 395 9.21 -9.86 9.76
C ILE A 395 8.34 -9.87 11.02
N ALA A 396 8.11 -11.04 11.62
CA ALA A 396 7.37 -11.18 12.88
C ALA A 396 8.06 -10.43 14.04
N VAL A 397 9.38 -10.56 14.14
CA VAL A 397 10.21 -9.83 15.13
C VAL A 397 10.16 -8.31 14.85
N HIS A 398 10.28 -7.90 13.59
CA HIS A 398 10.15 -6.49 13.20
C HIS A 398 8.81 -5.89 13.63
N TRP A 399 7.68 -6.56 13.33
CA TRP A 399 6.36 -6.08 13.73
C TRP A 399 6.21 -5.98 15.25
N THR A 400 6.65 -7.01 15.97
CA THR A 400 6.62 -7.01 17.45
C THR A 400 7.47 -5.88 18.03
N ALA A 401 8.70 -5.69 17.53
CA ALA A 401 9.59 -4.63 17.98
C ALA A 401 9.01 -3.22 17.70
N ALA A 402 8.37 -3.01 16.54
CA ALA A 402 7.71 -1.77 16.22
C ALA A 402 6.55 -1.47 17.19
N GLN A 403 5.75 -2.47 17.57
CA GLN A 403 4.67 -2.31 18.54
C GLN A 403 5.19 -2.04 19.95
N CYS A 404 6.26 -2.71 20.37
CA CYS A 404 6.92 -2.43 21.65
C CYS A 404 7.47 -1.00 21.71
N ALA A 405 8.04 -0.50 20.61
CA ALA A 405 8.49 0.88 20.51
C ALA A 405 7.33 1.89 20.64
N GLN A 406 6.20 1.63 19.97
CA GLN A 406 4.99 2.45 20.12
C GLN A 406 4.50 2.47 21.58
N ALA A 407 4.40 1.29 22.21
CA ALA A 407 3.98 1.17 23.60
C ALA A 407 4.90 1.95 24.55
N ARG A 408 6.23 1.81 24.39
CA ARG A 408 7.22 2.54 25.21
C ARG A 408 7.12 4.06 25.06
N LEU A 409 6.76 4.54 23.88
CA LEU A 409 6.62 5.98 23.63
C LEU A 409 5.31 6.55 24.20
N VAL A 410 4.20 5.81 24.13
CA VAL A 410 2.86 6.31 24.41
C VAL A 410 2.44 6.09 25.86
N LEU A 411 2.67 4.87 26.42
CA LEU A 411 2.17 4.53 27.74
C LEU A 411 2.69 5.41 28.90
N PRO A 412 3.96 5.88 28.91
CA PRO A 412 4.42 6.80 29.95
C PRO A 412 3.76 8.19 29.88
N ALA A 413 3.29 8.62 28.69
CA ALA A 413 2.60 9.89 28.55
C ALA A 413 1.22 9.88 29.19
N LEU A 414 0.55 8.71 29.23
CA LEU A 414 -0.75 8.54 29.89
C LEU A 414 -0.66 8.57 31.43
N LYS A 415 0.55 8.43 32.01
CA LYS A 415 0.78 8.47 33.45
C LYS A 415 1.08 9.88 33.98
N ARG A 416 1.47 10.81 33.10
CA ARG A 416 1.91 12.17 33.47
C ARG A 416 0.81 13.22 33.38
N ASN A 417 -0.31 12.89 32.77
CA ASN A 417 -1.51 13.72 32.70
C ASN A 417 -2.65 13.07 33.54
#